data_e721bb6581242fe283acd78b1686e6da
#
_entry.id   e721bb6581242fe283acd78b1686e6da
#
_cell.length_a   1.000
_cell.length_b   1.000
_cell.length_c   1.000
_cell.angle_alpha   90.00
_cell.angle_beta   90.00
_cell.angle_gamma   90.00
#
_symmetry.space_group_name_H-M   'P 1'
#
loop_
_entity.id
_entity.type
_entity.pdbx_description
1 polymer ?
#
loop_
_entity_poly.entity_id
_entity_poly.type
_entity_poly.pdbx_seq_one_letter_code
_entity_poly.pdbx_strand_id
1 'polypeptide(L)'
;MNDRLEPKPAFDADKFKQTTRAQWEAAAEAWDRWGPLLGRWLGPATEAMLEMAAIGDGSRVLDVAAGAGEQTLAAARRAGSAGHVLATDISPAILRYAQAAARKAGLANVETQEIDGERHDLLPAGSFDAAISRVGLIYFPDQQRALAGIRHALRPGGRFSAVVYSTPERNAFFSVPVGIIRRRAKLPPPLPGQPGPFSLGGDGVLAGVLERAGFRSVEVRRIDSPVALASAAECVRFERESFGALHQMMAGLSEAERGETWSEIERDLRKFESAGSFTGPCEMLVGAGTK
;
A
#
# COMPACT_ATOMS: atom_id res chain seq x y z
N MET A 1 -10.14 -22.79 -42.02
CA MET A 1 -9.05 -22.32 -41.16
C MET A 1 -9.65 -21.96 -39.84
N ASN A 2 -9.55 -22.86 -38.85
CA ASN A 2 -10.08 -22.62 -37.51
C ASN A 2 -9.05 -21.80 -36.73
N ASP A 3 -9.31 -20.53 -36.61
CA ASP A 3 -8.57 -19.65 -35.69
C ASP A 3 -9.04 -19.99 -34.24
N ARG A 4 -8.39 -20.96 -33.61
CA ARG A 4 -8.55 -21.22 -32.18
C ARG A 4 -7.82 -20.08 -31.50
N LEU A 5 -8.58 -19.06 -31.08
CA LEU A 5 -8.12 -18.06 -30.12
C LEU A 5 -7.58 -18.81 -28.91
N GLU A 6 -6.26 -18.81 -28.74
CA GLU A 6 -5.65 -19.29 -27.50
C GLU A 6 -6.29 -18.53 -26.31
N PRO A 7 -6.72 -19.24 -25.25
CA PRO A 7 -7.27 -18.57 -24.10
C PRO A 7 -6.23 -17.59 -23.56
N LYS A 8 -6.61 -16.32 -23.39
CA LYS A 8 -5.76 -15.33 -22.72
C LYS A 8 -5.32 -15.93 -21.37
N PRO A 9 -4.03 -15.81 -21.02
CA PRO A 9 -3.57 -16.33 -19.74
C PRO A 9 -4.40 -15.74 -18.60
N ALA A 10 -4.99 -16.60 -17.79
CA ALA A 10 -5.69 -16.20 -16.60
C ALA A 10 -4.68 -15.61 -15.60
N PHE A 11 -5.11 -14.63 -14.82
CA PHE A 11 -4.29 -14.05 -13.75
C PHE A 11 -3.96 -15.13 -12.69
N ASP A 12 -2.67 -15.37 -12.45
CA ASP A 12 -2.16 -16.34 -11.47
C ASP A 12 -1.94 -15.63 -10.13
N ALA A 13 -2.89 -15.80 -9.22
CA ALA A 13 -2.89 -15.16 -7.91
C ALA A 13 -1.75 -15.65 -7.01
N ASP A 14 -1.41 -16.93 -7.05
CA ASP A 14 -0.36 -17.51 -6.19
C ASP A 14 1.02 -17.02 -6.64
N LYS A 15 1.29 -17.04 -7.94
CA LYS A 15 2.52 -16.47 -8.51
C LYS A 15 2.64 -14.97 -8.21
N PHE A 16 1.54 -14.23 -8.30
CA PHE A 16 1.52 -12.81 -7.97
C PHE A 16 1.91 -12.58 -6.49
N LYS A 17 1.33 -13.34 -5.55
CA LYS A 17 1.67 -13.25 -4.12
C LYS A 17 3.13 -13.57 -3.84
N GLN A 18 3.66 -14.65 -4.44
CA GLN A 18 5.06 -15.03 -4.30
C GLN A 18 5.99 -13.92 -4.79
N THR A 19 5.69 -13.34 -5.96
CA THR A 19 6.46 -12.23 -6.53
C THR A 19 6.37 -10.99 -5.64
N THR A 20 5.18 -10.64 -5.16
CA THR A 20 4.95 -9.50 -4.25
C THR A 20 5.72 -9.68 -2.95
N ARG A 21 5.67 -10.89 -2.33
CA ARG A 21 6.47 -11.20 -1.14
C ARG A 21 7.96 -10.96 -1.38
N ALA A 22 8.51 -11.54 -2.45
CA ALA A 22 9.93 -11.38 -2.78
C ALA A 22 10.32 -9.91 -3.01
N GLN A 23 9.46 -9.12 -3.64
CA GLN A 23 9.66 -7.68 -3.84
C GLN A 23 9.72 -6.92 -2.51
N TRP A 24 8.81 -7.18 -1.58
CA TRP A 24 8.81 -6.53 -0.26
C TRP A 24 9.96 -7.00 0.62
N GLU A 25 10.38 -8.26 0.53
CA GLU A 25 11.59 -8.75 1.20
C GLU A 25 12.84 -8.01 0.70
N ALA A 26 12.97 -7.82 -0.60
CA ALA A 26 14.10 -7.10 -1.20
C ALA A 26 14.06 -5.58 -0.90
N ALA A 27 12.88 -4.99 -0.80
CA ALA A 27 12.70 -3.55 -0.54
C ALA A 27 12.70 -3.18 0.96
N ALA A 28 12.74 -4.16 1.88
CA ALA A 28 12.52 -3.93 3.31
C ALA A 28 13.47 -2.88 3.91
N GLU A 29 14.78 -2.97 3.62
CA GLU A 29 15.77 -2.00 4.08
C GLU A 29 15.53 -0.60 3.50
N ALA A 30 15.16 -0.51 2.22
CA ALA A 30 14.87 0.77 1.58
C ALA A 30 13.64 1.44 2.21
N TRP A 31 12.59 0.68 2.49
CA TRP A 31 11.40 1.20 3.17
C TRP A 31 11.70 1.74 4.57
N ASP A 32 12.56 1.08 5.34
CA ASP A 32 13.02 1.60 6.64
C ASP A 32 13.84 2.89 6.45
N ARG A 33 14.81 2.88 5.53
CA ARG A 33 15.66 4.05 5.25
C ARG A 33 14.87 5.27 4.78
N TRP A 34 13.83 5.06 3.95
CA TRP A 34 12.93 6.11 3.48
C TRP A 34 11.81 6.45 4.47
N GLY A 35 11.78 5.84 5.65
CA GLY A 35 10.78 6.09 6.71
C GLY A 35 10.47 7.56 6.96
N PRO A 36 11.48 8.48 7.10
CA PRO A 36 11.22 9.91 7.27
C PRO A 36 10.46 10.56 6.10
N LEU A 37 10.70 10.12 4.86
CA LEU A 37 9.93 10.56 3.69
C LEU A 37 8.50 10.00 3.75
N LEU A 38 8.35 8.71 4.01
CA LEU A 38 7.06 8.04 4.11
C LEU A 38 6.17 8.69 5.18
N GLY A 39 6.74 9.05 6.34
CA GLY A 39 6.05 9.75 7.41
C GLY A 39 5.54 11.13 7.01
N ARG A 40 6.33 11.91 6.27
CA ARG A 40 5.89 13.21 5.76
C ARG A 40 4.86 13.09 4.64
N TRP A 41 5.14 12.22 3.68
CA TRP A 41 4.30 12.02 2.50
C TRP A 41 2.93 11.43 2.86
N LEU A 42 2.92 10.31 3.58
CA LEU A 42 1.69 9.57 3.90
C LEU A 42 1.06 10.02 5.23
N GLY A 43 1.73 10.90 5.99
CA GLY A 43 1.28 11.35 7.31
C GLY A 43 -0.15 11.86 7.34
N PRO A 44 -0.55 12.83 6.48
CA PRO A 44 -1.93 13.33 6.45
C PRO A 44 -2.96 12.24 6.20
N ALA A 45 -2.70 11.32 5.26
CA ALA A 45 -3.58 10.19 4.99
C ALA A 45 -3.59 9.16 6.14
N THR A 46 -2.45 8.95 6.81
CA THR A 46 -2.35 8.10 8.00
C THR A 46 -3.21 8.65 9.14
N GLU A 47 -3.12 9.95 9.43
CA GLU A 47 -3.94 10.56 10.48
C GLU A 47 -5.43 10.44 10.17
N ALA A 48 -5.86 10.72 8.94
CA ALA A 48 -7.23 10.51 8.52
C ALA A 48 -7.68 9.05 8.65
N MET A 49 -6.81 8.09 8.31
CA MET A 49 -7.07 6.65 8.45
C MET A 49 -7.28 6.26 9.91
N LEU A 50 -6.41 6.72 10.82
CA LEU A 50 -6.52 6.41 12.26
C LEU A 50 -7.78 7.04 12.87
N GLU A 51 -8.12 8.27 12.47
CA GLU A 51 -9.36 8.95 12.89
C GLU A 51 -10.59 8.17 12.40
N MET A 52 -10.65 7.85 11.09
CA MET A 52 -11.79 7.16 10.49
C MET A 52 -11.93 5.72 11.01
N ALA A 53 -10.83 5.08 11.44
CA ALA A 53 -10.86 3.80 12.15
C ALA A 53 -11.30 3.92 13.61
N ALA A 54 -11.51 5.15 14.12
CA ALA A 54 -11.87 5.45 15.50
C ALA A 54 -10.89 4.87 16.54
N ILE A 55 -9.59 4.86 16.22
CA ILE A 55 -8.56 4.40 17.14
C ILE A 55 -8.40 5.44 18.25
N GLY A 56 -8.49 5.01 19.51
CA GLY A 56 -8.31 5.81 20.69
C GLY A 56 -7.64 5.02 21.81
N ASP A 57 -7.52 5.63 22.99
CA ASP A 57 -6.87 4.99 24.15
C ASP A 57 -7.51 3.64 24.48
N GLY A 58 -6.67 2.64 24.75
CA GLY A 58 -7.08 1.27 25.02
C GLY A 58 -7.47 0.43 23.80
N SER A 59 -7.48 0.98 22.56
CA SER A 59 -7.89 0.24 21.35
C SER A 59 -6.96 -0.95 21.05
N ARG A 60 -7.56 -2.06 20.68
CA ARG A 60 -6.88 -3.21 20.06
C ARG A 60 -6.95 -3.07 18.55
N VAL A 61 -5.81 -2.89 17.91
CA VAL A 61 -5.72 -2.54 16.49
C VAL A 61 -5.05 -3.66 15.70
N LEU A 62 -5.61 -4.01 14.54
CA LEU A 62 -4.98 -4.86 13.53
C LEU A 62 -4.43 -3.96 12.41
N ASP A 63 -3.12 -3.97 12.21
CA ASP A 63 -2.47 -3.29 11.08
C ASP A 63 -2.14 -4.31 10.00
N VAL A 64 -2.81 -4.20 8.86
CA VAL A 64 -2.76 -5.16 7.74
C VAL A 64 -1.83 -4.65 6.66
N ALA A 65 -0.83 -5.44 6.29
CA ALA A 65 0.29 -5.05 5.42
C ALA A 65 1.05 -3.85 6.02
N ALA A 66 1.55 -4.06 7.23
CA ALA A 66 2.13 -3.03 8.08
C ALA A 66 3.46 -2.44 7.53
N GLY A 67 4.12 -3.18 6.65
CA GLY A 67 5.42 -2.78 6.10
C GLY A 67 6.47 -2.59 7.19
N ALA A 68 7.29 -1.53 7.10
CA ALA A 68 8.30 -1.20 8.11
C ALA A 68 7.73 -0.54 9.38
N GLY A 69 6.38 -0.45 9.51
CA GLY A 69 5.70 -0.12 10.77
C GLY A 69 5.46 1.36 11.03
N GLU A 70 5.62 2.25 10.09
CA GLU A 70 5.45 3.69 10.33
C GLU A 70 4.01 4.00 10.80
N GLN A 71 2.96 3.50 10.11
CA GLN A 71 1.57 3.62 10.55
C GLN A 71 1.26 2.80 11.82
N THR A 72 1.95 1.66 12.01
CA THR A 72 1.86 0.85 13.23
C THR A 72 2.23 1.67 14.46
N LEU A 73 3.36 2.40 14.40
CA LEU A 73 3.83 3.24 15.50
C LEU A 73 2.84 4.39 15.79
N ALA A 74 2.26 4.98 14.75
CA ALA A 74 1.24 6.02 14.90
C ALA A 74 -0.01 5.46 15.59
N ALA A 75 -0.49 4.29 15.17
CA ALA A 75 -1.60 3.58 15.80
C ALA A 75 -1.30 3.22 17.27
N ALA A 76 -0.09 2.72 17.54
CA ALA A 76 0.33 2.32 18.90
C ALA A 76 0.39 3.51 19.88
N ARG A 77 0.89 4.66 19.43
CA ARG A 77 0.87 5.90 20.24
C ARG A 77 -0.55 6.34 20.52
N ARG A 78 -1.45 6.26 19.53
CA ARG A 78 -2.85 6.68 19.68
C ARG A 78 -3.65 5.72 20.56
N ALA A 79 -3.34 4.43 20.50
CA ALA A 79 -3.94 3.41 21.35
C ALA A 79 -3.45 3.47 22.81
N GLY A 80 -2.33 4.15 23.06
CA GLY A 80 -1.77 4.29 24.41
C GLY A 80 -1.27 2.98 25.02
N SER A 81 -0.76 3.04 26.23
CA SER A 81 -0.15 1.88 26.91
C SER A 81 -1.17 0.79 27.30
N ALA A 82 -2.44 1.14 27.39
CA ALA A 82 -3.53 0.18 27.65
C ALA A 82 -4.05 -0.51 26.37
N GLY A 83 -3.69 0.03 25.19
CA GLY A 83 -4.04 -0.55 23.88
C GLY A 83 -3.01 -1.57 23.40
N HIS A 84 -3.28 -2.13 22.22
CA HIS A 84 -2.41 -3.12 21.59
C HIS A 84 -2.50 -3.03 20.07
N VAL A 85 -1.39 -3.14 19.37
CA VAL A 85 -1.35 -3.20 17.90
C VAL A 85 -0.70 -4.50 17.45
N LEU A 86 -1.44 -5.30 16.68
CA LEU A 86 -0.89 -6.43 15.95
C LEU A 86 -0.59 -5.99 14.52
N ALA A 87 0.69 -5.88 14.19
CA ALA A 87 1.18 -5.56 12.85
C ALA A 87 1.41 -6.84 12.06
N THR A 88 0.71 -6.98 10.93
CA THR A 88 0.81 -8.16 10.06
C THR A 88 1.32 -7.80 8.68
N ASP A 89 2.16 -8.65 8.12
CA ASP A 89 2.66 -8.53 6.74
C ASP A 89 3.00 -9.90 6.18
N ILE A 90 3.02 -10.04 4.86
CA ILE A 90 3.43 -11.28 4.18
C ILE A 90 4.96 -11.47 4.23
N SER A 91 5.72 -10.41 4.43
CA SER A 91 7.19 -10.41 4.48
C SER A 91 7.70 -10.36 5.92
N PRO A 92 8.28 -11.45 6.45
CA PRO A 92 8.91 -11.41 7.77
C PRO A 92 10.14 -10.51 7.80
N ALA A 93 10.77 -10.24 6.65
CA ALA A 93 11.92 -9.34 6.57
C ALA A 93 11.51 -7.91 6.92
N ILE A 94 10.40 -7.40 6.35
CA ILE A 94 9.96 -6.02 6.60
C ILE A 94 9.42 -5.88 8.03
N LEU A 95 8.78 -6.91 8.60
CA LEU A 95 8.28 -6.90 9.99
C LEU A 95 9.41 -6.79 11.02
N ARG A 96 10.63 -7.26 10.72
CA ARG A 96 11.78 -7.04 11.61
C ARG A 96 12.11 -5.55 11.77
N TYR A 97 11.94 -4.76 10.71
CA TYR A 97 12.11 -3.30 10.79
C TYR A 97 10.99 -2.67 11.61
N ALA A 98 9.73 -3.08 11.40
CA ALA A 98 8.60 -2.60 12.21
C ALA A 98 8.81 -2.88 13.71
N GLN A 99 9.25 -4.08 14.06
CA GLN A 99 9.53 -4.44 15.44
C GLN A 99 10.72 -3.66 16.02
N ALA A 100 11.80 -3.47 15.24
CA ALA A 100 12.95 -2.67 15.67
C ALA A 100 12.56 -1.20 15.88
N ALA A 101 11.75 -0.64 14.97
CA ALA A 101 11.23 0.72 15.08
C ALA A 101 10.35 0.90 16.34
N ALA A 102 9.46 -0.06 16.64
CA ALA A 102 8.64 -0.05 17.84
C ALA A 102 9.49 -0.06 19.13
N ARG A 103 10.50 -0.95 19.20
CA ARG A 103 11.44 -1.00 20.33
C ARG A 103 12.21 0.31 20.49
N LYS A 104 12.74 0.87 19.38
CA LYS A 104 13.46 2.15 19.38
C LYS A 104 12.57 3.31 19.86
N ALA A 105 11.28 3.25 19.55
CA ALA A 105 10.29 4.24 19.97
C ALA A 105 9.77 4.02 21.41
N GLY A 106 10.20 2.95 22.12
CA GLY A 106 9.73 2.61 23.46
C GLY A 106 8.26 2.12 23.52
N LEU A 107 7.72 1.63 22.39
CA LEU A 107 6.34 1.15 22.28
C LEU A 107 6.29 -0.35 22.59
N ALA A 108 5.90 -0.68 23.82
CA ALA A 108 5.78 -2.07 24.30
C ALA A 108 4.45 -2.74 23.87
N ASN A 109 3.51 -1.98 23.33
CA ASN A 109 2.18 -2.40 22.91
C ASN A 109 2.07 -2.80 21.44
N VAL A 110 3.22 -3.08 20.77
CA VAL A 110 3.29 -3.54 19.37
C VAL A 110 3.76 -4.98 19.31
N GLU A 111 2.98 -5.81 18.65
CA GLU A 111 3.33 -7.19 18.27
C GLU A 111 3.38 -7.31 16.75
N THR A 112 4.25 -8.19 16.22
CA THR A 112 4.36 -8.43 14.77
C THR A 112 4.12 -9.91 14.48
N GLN A 113 3.36 -10.20 13.39
CA GLN A 113 3.07 -11.56 12.97
C GLN A 113 3.06 -11.67 11.43
N GLU A 114 3.76 -12.68 10.89
CA GLU A 114 3.69 -13.01 9.48
C GLU A 114 2.32 -13.61 9.15
N ILE A 115 1.52 -12.88 8.35
CA ILE A 115 0.21 -13.33 7.87
C ILE A 115 0.01 -12.82 6.43
N ASP A 116 -0.44 -13.72 5.54
CA ASP A 116 -0.99 -13.32 4.23
C ASP A 116 -2.25 -12.49 4.44
N GLY A 117 -2.33 -11.31 3.82
CA GLY A 117 -3.46 -10.38 3.96
C GLY A 117 -4.84 -10.98 3.64
N GLU A 118 -4.88 -12.08 2.89
CA GLU A 118 -6.12 -12.83 2.60
C GLU A 118 -6.42 -13.93 3.64
N ARG A 119 -5.65 -14.02 4.74
CA ARG A 119 -5.76 -15.07 5.75
C ARG A 119 -5.97 -14.57 7.18
N HIS A 120 -6.52 -13.37 7.35
CA HIS A 120 -6.89 -12.86 8.66
C HIS A 120 -8.08 -13.60 9.30
N ASP A 121 -8.73 -14.50 8.54
CA ASP A 121 -9.67 -15.51 9.06
C ASP A 121 -9.04 -16.47 10.07
N LEU A 122 -7.70 -16.57 10.12
CA LEU A 122 -6.95 -17.35 11.11
C LEU A 122 -6.83 -16.65 12.48
N LEU A 123 -7.10 -15.36 12.56
CA LEU A 123 -7.11 -14.62 13.82
C LEU A 123 -8.42 -14.91 14.59
N PRO A 124 -8.39 -14.84 15.92
CA PRO A 124 -9.61 -15.02 16.73
C PRO A 124 -10.68 -14.00 16.34
N ALA A 125 -11.91 -14.46 16.18
CA ALA A 125 -13.04 -13.61 15.82
C ALA A 125 -13.28 -12.51 16.86
N GLY A 126 -13.56 -11.30 16.41
CA GLY A 126 -13.96 -10.21 17.31
C GLY A 126 -12.87 -9.70 18.26
N SER A 127 -11.60 -9.92 17.92
CA SER A 127 -10.46 -9.59 18.79
C SER A 127 -9.99 -8.15 18.72
N PHE A 128 -10.42 -7.39 17.70
CA PHE A 128 -9.94 -6.04 17.43
C PHE A 128 -11.08 -5.02 17.42
N ASP A 129 -10.79 -3.83 17.96
CA ASP A 129 -11.69 -2.67 17.93
C ASP A 129 -11.61 -1.97 16.56
N ALA A 130 -10.42 -1.93 15.99
CA ALA A 130 -10.12 -1.30 14.72
C ALA A 130 -9.17 -2.15 13.89
N ALA A 131 -9.27 -2.00 12.57
CA ALA A 131 -8.28 -2.50 11.64
C ALA A 131 -7.91 -1.41 10.64
N ILE A 132 -6.63 -1.38 10.23
CA ILE A 132 -6.11 -0.42 9.26
C ILE A 132 -5.29 -1.12 8.18
N SER A 133 -5.23 -0.52 6.98
CA SER A 133 -4.32 -0.94 5.92
C SER A 133 -3.88 0.26 5.10
N ARG A 134 -2.59 0.59 5.11
CA ARG A 134 -2.05 1.71 4.35
C ARG A 134 -1.32 1.21 3.10
N VAL A 135 -1.94 1.42 1.93
CA VAL A 135 -1.41 1.05 0.61
C VAL A 135 -1.20 -0.48 0.43
N GLY A 136 -1.74 -1.30 1.35
CA GLY A 136 -1.63 -2.76 1.30
C GLY A 136 -2.75 -3.41 0.47
N LEU A 137 -4.00 -2.96 0.68
CA LEU A 137 -5.20 -3.58 0.08
C LEU A 137 -5.16 -3.65 -1.46
N ILE A 138 -4.46 -2.73 -2.11
CA ILE A 138 -4.29 -2.66 -3.57
C ILE A 138 -3.46 -3.81 -4.15
N TYR A 139 -2.72 -4.54 -3.32
CA TYR A 139 -1.86 -5.66 -3.73
C TYR A 139 -2.49 -7.04 -3.49
N PHE A 140 -3.68 -7.11 -2.89
CA PHE A 140 -4.33 -8.39 -2.66
C PHE A 140 -5.06 -8.90 -3.92
N PRO A 141 -4.72 -10.10 -4.43
CA PRO A 141 -5.44 -10.75 -5.52
C PRO A 141 -6.93 -10.90 -5.25
N ASP A 142 -7.29 -11.34 -4.06
CA ASP A 142 -8.68 -11.46 -3.60
C ASP A 142 -8.97 -10.47 -2.46
N GLN A 143 -9.28 -9.24 -2.84
CA GLN A 143 -9.61 -8.17 -1.89
C GLN A 143 -10.86 -8.50 -1.05
N GLN A 144 -11.83 -9.24 -1.61
CA GLN A 144 -13.04 -9.61 -0.88
C GLN A 144 -12.74 -10.61 0.22
N ARG A 145 -11.88 -11.59 -0.06
CA ARG A 145 -11.40 -12.55 0.94
C ARG A 145 -10.61 -11.85 2.04
N ALA A 146 -9.71 -10.94 1.68
CA ALA A 146 -8.95 -10.14 2.65
C ALA A 146 -9.88 -9.35 3.57
N LEU A 147 -10.85 -8.63 3.00
CA LEU A 147 -11.81 -7.83 3.76
C LEU A 147 -12.75 -8.70 4.62
N ALA A 148 -13.13 -9.89 4.15
CA ALA A 148 -13.91 -10.84 4.94
C ALA A 148 -13.10 -11.31 6.18
N GLY A 149 -11.81 -11.62 6.01
CA GLY A 149 -10.92 -11.98 7.11
C GLY A 149 -10.73 -10.83 8.11
N ILE A 150 -10.51 -9.60 7.62
CA ILE A 150 -10.42 -8.40 8.47
C ILE A 150 -11.74 -8.21 9.25
N ARG A 151 -12.87 -8.33 8.55
CA ARG A 151 -14.19 -8.20 9.19
C ARG A 151 -14.43 -9.30 10.22
N HIS A 152 -13.95 -10.54 9.99
CA HIS A 152 -13.98 -11.62 10.98
C HIS A 152 -13.24 -11.23 12.26
N ALA A 153 -12.01 -10.70 12.12
CA ALA A 153 -11.16 -10.31 13.24
C ALA A 153 -11.71 -9.11 14.05
N LEU A 154 -12.48 -8.21 13.41
CA LEU A 154 -13.12 -7.07 14.10
C LEU A 154 -14.27 -7.53 14.98
N ARG A 155 -14.45 -6.90 16.14
CA ARG A 155 -15.65 -7.04 16.98
C ARG A 155 -16.89 -6.40 16.32
N PRO A 156 -18.11 -6.76 16.71
CA PRO A 156 -19.32 -6.02 16.31
C PRO A 156 -19.17 -4.52 16.62
N GLY A 157 -19.43 -3.66 15.63
CA GLY A 157 -19.21 -2.22 15.72
C GLY A 157 -17.75 -1.77 15.57
N GLY A 158 -16.80 -2.70 15.41
CA GLY A 158 -15.41 -2.38 15.07
C GLY A 158 -15.29 -1.74 13.68
N ARG A 159 -14.26 -0.92 13.48
CA ARG A 159 -14.08 -0.17 12.22
C ARG A 159 -12.85 -0.62 11.47
N PHE A 160 -12.96 -0.65 10.14
CA PHE A 160 -11.84 -0.78 9.23
C PHE A 160 -11.61 0.53 8.48
N SER A 161 -10.34 0.91 8.28
CA SER A 161 -9.98 2.03 7.41
C SER A 161 -8.76 1.68 6.56
N ALA A 162 -8.79 2.08 5.27
CA ALA A 162 -7.70 1.84 4.34
C ALA A 162 -7.31 3.11 3.58
N VAL A 163 -6.01 3.26 3.34
CA VAL A 163 -5.43 4.26 2.43
C VAL A 163 -5.08 3.57 1.11
N VAL A 164 -5.53 4.13 0.00
CA VAL A 164 -5.17 3.70 -1.35
C VAL A 164 -4.86 4.91 -2.23
N TYR A 165 -4.15 4.72 -3.33
CA TYR A 165 -4.00 5.78 -4.34
C TYR A 165 -5.35 6.06 -5.00
N SER A 166 -5.60 7.34 -5.34
CA SER A 166 -6.70 7.73 -6.23
C SER A 166 -6.37 7.38 -7.69
N THR A 167 -6.90 8.11 -8.66
CA THR A 167 -6.69 7.80 -10.08
C THR A 167 -5.26 8.10 -10.55
N PRO A 168 -4.79 7.47 -11.64
CA PRO A 168 -3.46 7.75 -12.21
C PRO A 168 -3.21 9.22 -12.52
N GLU A 169 -4.25 9.95 -12.95
CA GLU A 169 -4.18 11.37 -13.34
C GLU A 169 -3.83 12.27 -12.16
N ARG A 170 -4.23 11.87 -10.93
CA ARG A 170 -3.96 12.58 -9.69
C ARG A 170 -2.65 12.16 -9.02
N ASN A 171 -2.01 11.11 -9.54
CA ASN A 171 -0.83 10.48 -8.94
C ASN A 171 0.36 10.48 -9.90
N ALA A 172 0.66 11.64 -10.50
CA ALA A 172 1.65 11.74 -11.57
C ALA A 172 3.07 11.34 -11.13
N PHE A 173 3.42 11.47 -9.83
CA PHE A 173 4.71 11.00 -9.34
C PHE A 173 4.96 9.51 -9.63
N PHE A 174 3.90 8.70 -9.62
CA PHE A 174 4.00 7.25 -9.82
C PHE A 174 3.41 6.79 -11.17
N SER A 175 2.37 7.46 -11.67
CA SER A 175 1.75 7.07 -12.95
C SER A 175 2.63 7.39 -14.16
N VAL A 176 3.48 8.43 -14.07
CA VAL A 176 4.46 8.75 -15.12
C VAL A 176 5.49 7.61 -15.27
N PRO A 177 6.19 7.17 -14.22
CA PRO A 177 7.06 5.99 -14.28
C PRO A 177 6.37 4.75 -14.84
N VAL A 178 5.21 4.40 -14.30
CA VAL A 178 4.42 3.24 -14.74
C VAL A 178 4.09 3.33 -16.23
N GLY A 179 3.66 4.51 -16.72
CA GLY A 179 3.32 4.73 -18.13
C GLY A 179 4.52 4.57 -19.07
N ILE A 180 5.67 5.13 -18.71
CA ILE A 180 6.93 5.04 -19.47
C ILE A 180 7.40 3.58 -19.53
N ILE A 181 7.44 2.89 -18.39
CA ILE A 181 7.87 1.50 -18.31
C ILE A 181 6.95 0.61 -19.17
N ARG A 182 5.62 0.78 -19.04
CA ARG A 182 4.67 -0.01 -19.85
C ARG A 182 4.88 0.16 -21.34
N ARG A 183 5.11 1.39 -21.79
CA ARG A 183 5.36 1.68 -23.20
C ARG A 183 6.67 1.04 -23.67
N ARG A 184 7.77 1.21 -22.92
CA ARG A 184 9.09 0.68 -23.30
C ARG A 184 9.14 -0.84 -23.25
N ALA A 185 8.58 -1.45 -22.24
CA ALA A 185 8.53 -2.91 -22.09
C ALA A 185 7.36 -3.56 -22.87
N LYS A 186 6.57 -2.77 -23.64
CA LYS A 186 5.43 -3.24 -24.44
C LYS A 186 4.44 -4.09 -23.62
N LEU A 187 4.19 -3.72 -22.37
CA LEU A 187 3.30 -4.45 -21.48
C LEU A 187 1.83 -4.22 -21.87
N PRO A 188 0.99 -5.27 -21.87
CA PRO A 188 -0.44 -5.13 -22.12
C PRO A 188 -1.10 -4.31 -20.97
N PRO A 189 -2.29 -3.72 -21.20
CA PRO A 189 -3.07 -3.11 -20.13
C PRO A 189 -3.30 -4.09 -18.97
N PRO A 190 -3.44 -3.61 -17.71
CA PRO A 190 -3.84 -4.48 -16.60
C PRO A 190 -5.16 -5.19 -16.93
N LEU A 191 -5.26 -6.45 -16.53
CA LEU A 191 -6.52 -7.19 -16.65
C LEU A 191 -7.56 -6.58 -15.69
N PRO A 192 -8.87 -6.60 -16.03
CA PRO A 192 -9.92 -6.20 -15.10
C PRO A 192 -9.79 -6.98 -13.78
N GLY A 193 -9.83 -6.28 -12.64
CA GLY A 193 -9.68 -6.88 -11.32
C GLY A 193 -8.24 -7.26 -10.92
N GLN A 194 -7.25 -7.03 -11.79
CA GLN A 194 -5.86 -7.27 -11.44
C GLN A 194 -5.41 -6.29 -10.35
N PRO A 195 -4.72 -6.78 -9.28
CA PRO A 195 -4.13 -5.91 -8.24
C PRO A 195 -3.15 -4.91 -8.84
N GLY A 196 -3.06 -3.76 -8.20
CA GLY A 196 -2.10 -2.74 -8.61
C GLY A 196 -2.38 -1.39 -7.97
N PRO A 197 -1.47 -0.43 -8.12
CA PRO A 197 -1.51 0.83 -7.38
C PRO A 197 -2.86 1.57 -7.49
N PHE A 198 -3.44 1.59 -8.68
CA PHE A 198 -4.65 2.36 -8.98
C PHE A 198 -5.93 1.51 -9.06
N SER A 199 -5.86 0.22 -8.66
CA SER A 199 -6.99 -0.73 -8.80
C SER A 199 -8.24 -0.34 -8.01
N LEU A 200 -8.07 0.45 -6.93
CA LEU A 200 -9.15 0.92 -6.05
C LEU A 200 -9.40 2.44 -6.14
N GLY A 201 -8.66 3.14 -7.01
CA GLY A 201 -8.66 4.61 -7.06
C GLY A 201 -9.80 5.26 -7.82
N GLY A 202 -10.56 4.50 -8.61
CA GLY A 202 -11.69 5.02 -9.39
C GLY A 202 -12.85 5.50 -8.52
N ASP A 203 -13.68 6.38 -9.06
CA ASP A 203 -14.83 6.94 -8.34
C ASP A 203 -15.78 5.83 -7.86
N GLY A 204 -16.05 5.82 -6.56
CA GLY A 204 -16.93 4.83 -5.91
C GLY A 204 -16.36 3.41 -5.78
N VAL A 205 -15.17 3.10 -6.37
CA VAL A 205 -14.62 1.74 -6.37
C VAL A 205 -14.27 1.30 -4.95
N LEU A 206 -13.54 2.10 -4.18
CA LEU A 206 -13.16 1.77 -2.80
C LEU A 206 -14.39 1.59 -1.92
N ALA A 207 -15.38 2.51 -2.01
CA ALA A 207 -16.62 2.40 -1.26
C ALA A 207 -17.36 1.09 -1.60
N GLY A 208 -17.56 0.81 -2.89
CA GLY A 208 -18.24 -0.39 -3.33
C GLY A 208 -17.52 -1.69 -2.93
N VAL A 209 -16.19 -1.70 -2.86
CA VAL A 209 -15.42 -2.87 -2.39
C VAL A 209 -15.69 -3.12 -0.90
N LEU A 210 -15.71 -2.07 -0.07
CA LEU A 210 -16.02 -2.16 1.37
C LEU A 210 -17.48 -2.61 1.61
N GLU A 211 -18.42 -2.00 0.88
CA GLU A 211 -19.86 -2.37 0.98
C GLU A 211 -20.10 -3.83 0.61
N ARG A 212 -19.52 -4.31 -0.49
CA ARG A 212 -19.63 -5.73 -0.89
C ARG A 212 -19.04 -6.69 0.13
N ALA A 213 -18.02 -6.26 0.88
CA ALA A 213 -17.46 -7.05 1.99
C ALA A 213 -18.33 -7.00 3.27
N GLY A 214 -19.46 -6.29 3.24
CA GLY A 214 -20.43 -6.21 4.34
C GLY A 214 -20.11 -5.16 5.38
N PHE A 215 -19.21 -4.20 5.10
CA PHE A 215 -19.05 -3.01 5.92
C PHE A 215 -20.20 -2.04 5.70
N ARG A 216 -20.62 -1.37 6.78
CA ARG A 216 -21.72 -0.39 6.78
C ARG A 216 -21.19 1.01 7.11
N SER A 217 -22.01 2.03 6.87
CA SER A 217 -21.64 3.43 7.08
C SER A 217 -20.30 3.75 6.41
N VAL A 218 -20.17 3.31 5.15
CA VAL A 218 -18.94 3.49 4.38
C VAL A 218 -18.78 4.97 4.02
N GLU A 219 -17.62 5.51 4.30
CA GLU A 219 -17.21 6.86 3.94
C GLU A 219 -15.84 6.84 3.24
N VAL A 220 -15.63 7.77 2.30
CA VAL A 220 -14.34 7.93 1.60
C VAL A 220 -13.96 9.40 1.59
N ARG A 221 -12.73 9.70 2.01
CA ARG A 221 -12.14 11.04 1.98
C ARG A 221 -10.99 11.09 0.97
N ARG A 222 -10.83 12.21 0.28
CA ARG A 222 -9.67 12.50 -0.58
C ARG A 222 -8.68 13.32 0.22
N ILE A 223 -7.40 12.95 0.16
CA ILE A 223 -6.31 13.60 0.88
C ILE A 223 -5.22 13.94 -0.13
N ASP A 224 -4.92 15.22 -0.28
CA ASP A 224 -3.75 15.66 -1.01
C ASP A 224 -2.49 15.24 -0.24
N SER A 225 -1.60 14.52 -0.91
CA SER A 225 -0.45 13.88 -0.30
C SER A 225 0.77 13.98 -1.24
N PRO A 226 1.20 15.19 -1.63
CA PRO A 226 2.28 15.36 -2.59
C PRO A 226 3.61 14.80 -2.07
N VAL A 227 4.39 14.18 -2.95
CA VAL A 227 5.73 13.68 -2.63
C VAL A 227 6.72 14.83 -2.74
N ALA A 228 7.19 15.33 -1.60
CA ALA A 228 8.17 16.42 -1.54
C ALA A 228 9.59 15.87 -1.36
N LEU A 229 10.48 16.17 -2.31
CA LEU A 229 11.88 15.75 -2.38
C LEU A 229 12.76 16.89 -2.87
N ALA A 230 14.10 16.72 -2.83
CA ALA A 230 15.01 17.75 -3.31
C ALA A 230 15.00 17.86 -4.85
N SER A 231 14.77 16.76 -5.58
CA SER A 231 14.81 16.72 -7.05
C SER A 231 14.05 15.54 -7.64
N ALA A 232 13.79 15.57 -8.96
CA ALA A 232 13.31 14.44 -9.72
C ALA A 232 14.28 13.25 -9.65
N ALA A 233 15.58 13.51 -9.63
CA ALA A 233 16.59 12.47 -9.47
C ALA A 233 16.44 11.74 -8.11
N GLU A 234 16.13 12.47 -7.04
CA GLU A 234 15.85 11.85 -5.73
C GLU A 234 14.55 11.06 -5.74
N CYS A 235 13.52 11.52 -6.47
CA CYS A 235 12.28 10.76 -6.67
C CYS A 235 12.56 9.44 -7.39
N VAL A 236 13.31 9.47 -8.49
CA VAL A 236 13.72 8.27 -9.21
C VAL A 236 14.54 7.33 -8.31
N ARG A 237 15.45 7.86 -7.49
CA ARG A 237 16.20 7.05 -6.53
C ARG A 237 15.26 6.36 -5.53
N PHE A 238 14.33 7.10 -4.95
CA PHE A 238 13.31 6.56 -4.04
C PHE A 238 12.51 5.44 -4.70
N GLU A 239 12.02 5.65 -5.92
CA GLU A 239 11.25 4.66 -6.66
C GLU A 239 12.05 3.40 -6.99
N ARG A 240 13.30 3.57 -7.45
CA ARG A 240 14.20 2.44 -7.75
C ARG A 240 14.53 1.61 -6.53
N GLU A 241 14.69 2.22 -5.37
CA GLU A 241 15.02 1.53 -4.13
C GLU A 241 13.80 0.87 -3.48
N SER A 242 12.60 1.46 -3.63
CA SER A 242 11.43 1.11 -2.82
C SER A 242 10.35 0.35 -3.58
N PHE A 243 10.21 0.53 -4.91
CA PHE A 243 9.10 -0.03 -5.67
C PHE A 243 9.55 -1.20 -6.55
N GLY A 244 9.70 -2.39 -5.96
CA GLY A 244 10.08 -3.62 -6.67
C GLY A 244 9.19 -3.96 -7.87
N ALA A 245 7.93 -3.53 -7.85
CA ALA A 245 7.00 -3.69 -8.97
C ALA A 245 7.48 -3.00 -10.26
N LEU A 246 8.15 -1.84 -10.17
CA LEU A 246 8.71 -1.16 -11.34
C LEU A 246 9.85 -1.97 -11.97
N HIS A 247 10.69 -2.59 -11.15
CA HIS A 247 11.74 -3.49 -11.65
C HIS A 247 11.16 -4.72 -12.31
N GLN A 248 10.11 -5.31 -11.74
CA GLN A 248 9.43 -6.46 -12.31
C GLN A 248 8.82 -6.12 -13.68
N MET A 249 8.23 -4.95 -13.83
CA MET A 249 7.71 -4.49 -15.11
C MET A 249 8.80 -4.34 -16.17
N MET A 250 10.04 -4.08 -15.78
CA MET A 250 11.20 -3.96 -16.66
C MET A 250 12.00 -5.27 -16.82
N ALA A 251 11.52 -6.40 -16.29
CA ALA A 251 12.28 -7.65 -16.27
C ALA A 251 12.71 -8.13 -17.68
N GLY A 252 11.90 -7.84 -18.71
CA GLY A 252 12.19 -8.18 -20.10
C GLY A 252 13.14 -7.21 -20.83
N LEU A 253 13.51 -6.08 -20.22
CA LEU A 253 14.42 -5.11 -20.81
C LEU A 253 15.88 -5.46 -20.50
N SER A 254 16.79 -5.18 -21.43
CA SER A 254 18.22 -5.21 -21.20
C SER A 254 18.66 -4.16 -20.17
N GLU A 255 19.86 -4.29 -19.63
CA GLU A 255 20.40 -3.30 -18.67
C GLU A 255 20.48 -1.89 -19.25
N ALA A 256 20.91 -1.77 -20.51
CA ALA A 256 20.96 -0.50 -21.22
C ALA A 256 19.57 0.13 -21.36
N GLU A 257 18.57 -0.65 -21.79
CA GLU A 257 17.18 -0.19 -21.92
C GLU A 257 16.57 0.22 -20.56
N ARG A 258 16.89 -0.49 -19.49
CA ARG A 258 16.49 -0.11 -18.12
C ARG A 258 17.11 1.25 -17.73
N GLY A 259 18.41 1.44 -18.01
CA GLY A 259 19.09 2.72 -17.77
C GLY A 259 18.45 3.88 -18.51
N GLU A 260 18.16 3.69 -19.82
CA GLU A 260 17.45 4.68 -20.61
C GLU A 260 16.02 4.95 -20.11
N THR A 261 15.33 3.90 -19.64
CA THR A 261 13.98 4.03 -19.07
C THR A 261 14.00 4.92 -17.82
N TRP A 262 14.92 4.69 -16.89
CA TRP A 262 15.08 5.53 -15.72
C TRP A 262 15.48 6.97 -16.06
N SER A 263 16.33 7.17 -17.06
CA SER A 263 16.70 8.50 -17.52
C SER A 263 15.51 9.24 -18.14
N GLU A 264 14.64 8.54 -18.84
CA GLU A 264 13.41 9.10 -19.41
C GLU A 264 12.41 9.48 -18.28
N ILE A 265 12.24 8.61 -17.28
CA ILE A 265 11.39 8.87 -16.10
C ILE A 265 11.87 10.14 -15.39
N GLU A 266 13.17 10.26 -15.11
CA GLU A 266 13.73 11.45 -14.47
C GLU A 266 13.45 12.72 -15.28
N ARG A 267 13.71 12.69 -16.58
CA ARG A 267 13.46 13.83 -17.47
C ARG A 267 11.97 14.26 -17.44
N ASP A 268 11.05 13.31 -17.49
CA ASP A 268 9.62 13.60 -17.52
C ASP A 268 9.08 14.03 -16.14
N LEU A 269 9.73 13.62 -15.04
CA LEU A 269 9.40 14.07 -13.69
C LEU A 269 9.92 15.48 -13.38
N ARG A 270 10.95 15.97 -14.09
CA ARG A 270 11.49 17.35 -13.88
C ARG A 270 10.46 18.45 -14.05
N LYS A 271 9.37 18.22 -14.76
CA LYS A 271 8.24 19.18 -14.86
C LYS A 271 7.60 19.52 -13.50
N PHE A 272 7.85 18.70 -12.48
CA PHE A 272 7.40 18.91 -11.11
C PHE A 272 8.47 19.52 -10.21
N GLU A 273 9.62 19.91 -10.76
CA GLU A 273 10.65 20.70 -10.07
C GLU A 273 10.35 22.19 -10.17
N SER A 274 10.52 22.89 -9.08
CA SER A 274 10.40 24.35 -8.99
C SER A 274 11.27 24.88 -7.87
N ALA A 275 12.01 25.94 -8.13
CA ALA A 275 12.84 26.65 -7.13
C ALA A 275 13.77 25.74 -6.28
N GLY A 276 14.33 24.68 -6.91
CA GLY A 276 15.27 23.77 -6.23
C GLY A 276 14.59 22.71 -5.34
N SER A 277 13.32 22.45 -5.55
CA SER A 277 12.57 21.37 -4.90
C SER A 277 11.70 20.63 -5.91
N PHE A 278 11.37 19.38 -5.60
CA PHE A 278 10.45 18.54 -6.35
C PHE A 278 9.16 18.34 -5.55
N THR A 279 8.01 18.49 -6.21
CA THR A 279 6.70 18.23 -5.62
C THR A 279 5.88 17.36 -6.57
N GLY A 280 6.00 16.03 -6.40
CA GLY A 280 5.29 15.05 -7.22
C GLY A 280 3.81 14.98 -6.83
N PRO A 281 2.87 15.23 -7.77
CA PRO A 281 1.44 15.14 -7.48
C PRO A 281 1.06 13.74 -6.99
N CYS A 282 0.37 13.68 -5.86
CA CYS A 282 -0.19 12.47 -5.29
C CYS A 282 -1.47 12.80 -4.51
N GLU A 283 -2.52 12.04 -4.76
CA GLU A 283 -3.78 12.08 -4.03
C GLU A 283 -4.11 10.68 -3.51
N MET A 284 -4.44 10.59 -2.23
CA MET A 284 -4.87 9.37 -1.58
C MET A 284 -6.38 9.36 -1.35
N LEU A 285 -6.98 8.18 -1.39
CA LEU A 285 -8.32 7.93 -0.85
C LEU A 285 -8.18 7.22 0.49
N VAL A 286 -8.90 7.71 1.48
CA VAL A 286 -9.04 7.04 2.79
C VAL A 286 -10.48 6.57 2.90
N GLY A 287 -10.68 5.26 2.82
CA GLY A 287 -12.00 4.64 2.95
C GLY A 287 -12.15 3.98 4.30
N ALA A 288 -13.31 4.13 4.94
CA ALA A 288 -13.62 3.45 6.19
C ALA A 288 -15.05 2.90 6.22
N GLY A 289 -15.25 1.85 7.04
CA GLY A 289 -16.56 1.27 7.28
C GLY A 289 -16.64 0.52 8.61
N THR A 290 -17.85 0.28 9.07
CA THR A 290 -18.15 -0.39 10.35
C THR A 290 -18.63 -1.83 10.10
N LYS A 291 -18.14 -2.79 10.88
CA LYS A 291 -18.61 -4.18 10.88
C LYS A 291 -20.06 -4.30 11.32
#